data_cd16161e4e7617eb1dc3c4b5a2872845
#
_entry.id   cd16161e4e7617eb1dc3c4b5a2872845
#
_cell.length_a   1.000
_cell.length_b   1.000
_cell.length_c   1.000
_cell.angle_alpha   90.00
_cell.angle_beta   90.00
_cell.angle_gamma   90.00
#
_symmetry.space_group_name_H-M   'P 1'
#
loop_
_entity.id
_entity.type
_entity.pdbx_description
1 polymer ?
#
loop_
_entity_poly.entity_id
_entity_poly.type
_entity_poly.pdbx_seq_one_letter_code
_entity_poly.pdbx_strand_id
1 'polypeptide(L)'
;MKKLLSVILAGIMVLSLAACGGGAPKGEKLSMTTEKKGSQTGEMYAVDVYYEPAEAITVESDYENKQLIKNTENNISIEFALHSDTTYTNNKNAAKEKEDDYKEIKIGDYDGYAYSFSKNTYYVFVRFDGVDEPTMQNCYMRIKVKPTDSNMDTDASALYEDKYVQSIVKTLTYNGIVTPEAETAE
;
A
#
# COMPACT_ATOMS: atom_id res chain seq x y z
N MET A 1 -30.58 15.01 -15.71
CA MET A 1 -29.97 14.05 -14.76
C MET A 1 -29.40 12.91 -15.59
N LYS A 2 -28.15 12.97 -15.96
CA LYS A 2 -27.45 11.93 -16.73
C LYS A 2 -26.50 11.21 -15.77
N LYS A 3 -26.79 9.94 -15.48
CA LYS A 3 -25.93 9.06 -14.71
C LYS A 3 -24.80 8.60 -15.66
N LEU A 4 -23.58 9.06 -15.40
CA LEU A 4 -22.37 8.50 -16.02
C LEU A 4 -22.04 7.20 -15.32
N LEU A 5 -22.26 6.09 -16.01
CA LEU A 5 -21.68 4.80 -15.66
C LEU A 5 -20.21 4.84 -16.07
N SER A 6 -19.31 4.91 -15.09
CA SER A 6 -17.89 4.64 -15.31
C SER A 6 -17.71 3.12 -15.40
N VAL A 7 -17.50 2.63 -16.60
CA VAL A 7 -17.07 1.25 -16.84
C VAL A 7 -15.55 1.24 -16.65
N ILE A 8 -15.10 0.69 -15.53
CA ILE A 8 -13.68 0.42 -15.31
C ILE A 8 -13.32 -0.81 -16.15
N LEU A 9 -12.56 -0.58 -17.21
CA LEU A 9 -11.98 -1.64 -18.02
C LEU A 9 -10.77 -2.21 -17.27
N ALA A 10 -10.96 -3.29 -16.54
CA ALA A 10 -9.87 -4.05 -15.95
C ALA A 10 -9.11 -4.76 -17.06
N GLY A 11 -7.99 -4.20 -17.48
CA GLY A 11 -7.06 -4.83 -18.40
C GLY A 11 -6.35 -6.01 -17.74
N ILE A 12 -6.80 -7.23 -18.03
CA ILE A 12 -6.10 -8.46 -17.64
C ILE A 12 -4.88 -8.61 -18.57
N MET A 13 -3.69 -8.21 -18.10
CA MET A 13 -2.44 -8.66 -18.69
C MET A 13 -1.83 -9.74 -17.83
N VAL A 14 -2.04 -10.99 -18.23
CA VAL A 14 -1.26 -12.13 -17.74
C VAL A 14 0.07 -12.13 -18.48
N LEU A 15 1.12 -11.60 -17.87
CA LEU A 15 2.49 -11.81 -18.29
C LEU A 15 3.18 -12.70 -17.27
N SER A 16 3.32 -13.98 -17.64
CA SER A 16 4.16 -14.93 -16.91
C SER A 16 5.63 -14.59 -17.12
N LEU A 17 6.29 -14.09 -16.11
CA LEU A 17 7.76 -14.07 -16.03
C LEU A 17 8.20 -15.07 -14.97
N ALA A 18 8.63 -16.23 -15.43
CA ALA A 18 9.36 -17.19 -14.63
C ALA A 18 10.77 -16.66 -14.41
N ALA A 19 11.10 -16.28 -13.18
CA ALA A 19 12.48 -16.06 -12.76
C ALA A 19 12.67 -16.49 -11.31
N CYS A 20 13.48 -17.50 -11.13
CA CYS A 20 14.19 -17.94 -9.93
C CYS A 20 13.49 -17.88 -8.57
N GLY A 21 12.94 -18.98 -8.12
CA GLY A 21 12.95 -19.37 -6.70
C GLY A 21 11.80 -18.93 -5.82
N GLY A 22 10.93 -18.00 -6.23
CA GLY A 22 9.68 -17.67 -5.57
C GLY A 22 8.56 -17.69 -6.60
N GLY A 23 7.52 -18.50 -6.39
CA GLY A 23 6.35 -18.49 -7.29
C GLY A 23 5.78 -17.08 -7.38
N ALA A 24 5.30 -16.67 -8.58
CA ALA A 24 4.62 -15.38 -8.74
C ALA A 24 3.51 -15.24 -7.70
N PRO A 25 3.31 -14.04 -7.12
CA PRO A 25 2.21 -13.81 -6.20
C PRO A 25 0.89 -14.25 -6.83
N LYS A 26 0.08 -14.97 -6.06
CA LYS A 26 -1.24 -15.42 -6.52
C LYS A 26 -2.26 -14.33 -6.23
N GLY A 27 -3.31 -14.25 -7.08
CA GLY A 27 -4.42 -13.36 -6.89
C GLY A 27 -4.48 -12.21 -7.89
N GLU A 28 -5.37 -11.27 -7.65
CA GLU A 28 -5.52 -10.05 -8.44
C GLU A 28 -4.51 -8.98 -7.99
N LYS A 29 -3.99 -8.27 -8.98
CA LYS A 29 -2.97 -7.25 -8.79
C LYS A 29 -3.60 -5.87 -8.62
N LEU A 30 -3.16 -5.13 -7.60
CA LEU A 30 -3.43 -3.70 -7.42
C LEU A 30 -2.12 -2.96 -7.61
N SER A 31 -2.07 -2.10 -8.61
CA SER A 31 -0.90 -1.25 -8.90
C SER A 31 -1.13 0.15 -8.37
N MET A 32 -0.09 0.73 -7.79
CA MET A 32 -0.08 2.10 -7.31
C MET A 32 1.14 2.82 -7.86
N THR A 33 0.95 4.07 -8.26
CA THR A 33 2.02 4.94 -8.71
C THR A 33 1.99 6.27 -7.98
N THR A 34 3.15 6.90 -7.81
CA THR A 34 3.27 8.25 -7.28
C THR A 34 4.42 8.98 -7.97
N GLU A 35 4.24 10.26 -8.21
CA GLU A 35 5.26 11.08 -8.87
C GLU A 35 6.56 11.11 -8.05
N LYS A 36 7.69 10.91 -8.72
CA LYS A 36 9.01 11.17 -8.16
C LYS A 36 9.28 12.66 -8.21
N LYS A 37 9.12 13.34 -7.08
CA LYS A 37 9.31 14.78 -6.99
C LYS A 37 10.70 15.20 -7.50
N GLY A 38 10.71 16.24 -8.31
CA GLY A 38 11.93 16.76 -8.92
C GLY A 38 12.35 16.05 -10.20
N SER A 39 11.62 15.05 -10.67
CA SER A 39 11.81 14.49 -12.00
C SER A 39 11.36 15.48 -13.06
N GLN A 40 12.22 15.74 -14.04
CA GLN A 40 11.87 16.56 -15.21
C GLN A 40 11.21 15.73 -16.34
N THR A 41 11.21 14.41 -16.19
CA THR A 41 10.75 13.44 -17.19
C THR A 41 9.43 12.77 -16.83
N GLY A 42 8.78 13.20 -15.73
CA GLY A 42 7.53 12.59 -15.26
C GLY A 42 7.73 11.18 -14.69
N GLU A 43 8.93 10.86 -14.22
CA GLU A 43 9.20 9.56 -13.57
C GLU A 43 8.27 9.33 -12.39
N MET A 44 7.79 8.11 -12.26
CA MET A 44 6.90 7.67 -11.20
C MET A 44 7.53 6.49 -10.44
N TYR A 45 7.33 6.43 -9.13
CA TYR A 45 7.53 5.21 -8.37
C TYR A 45 6.33 4.29 -8.56
N ALA A 46 6.57 2.99 -8.69
CA ALA A 46 5.51 2.00 -8.89
C ALA A 46 5.61 0.86 -7.87
N VAL A 47 4.48 0.51 -7.26
CA VAL A 47 4.36 -0.59 -6.29
C VAL A 47 3.12 -1.41 -6.61
N ASP A 48 3.27 -2.72 -6.56
CA ASP A 48 2.17 -3.68 -6.69
C ASP A 48 1.88 -4.37 -5.35
N VAL A 49 0.63 -4.73 -5.15
CA VAL A 49 0.17 -5.61 -4.08
C VAL A 49 -0.83 -6.60 -4.67
N TYR A 50 -0.90 -7.81 -4.13
CA TYR A 50 -1.79 -8.87 -4.62
C TYR A 50 -2.74 -9.31 -3.52
N TYR A 51 -3.99 -9.61 -3.88
CA TYR A 51 -5.02 -10.13 -2.97
C TYR A 51 -5.81 -11.25 -3.65
N GLU A 52 -6.32 -12.18 -2.88
CA GLU A 52 -7.23 -13.22 -3.40
C GLU A 52 -8.67 -12.68 -3.39
N PRO A 53 -9.33 -12.57 -4.57
CA PRO A 53 -10.69 -12.08 -4.64
C PRO A 53 -11.68 -13.08 -4.02
N ALA A 54 -12.68 -12.57 -3.30
CA ALA A 54 -13.81 -13.33 -2.77
C ALA A 54 -15.06 -12.45 -2.71
N GLU A 55 -16.24 -13.04 -2.56
CA GLU A 55 -17.52 -12.30 -2.52
C GLU A 55 -17.57 -11.23 -1.42
N ALA A 56 -16.95 -11.51 -0.28
CA ALA A 56 -16.90 -10.59 0.86
C ALA A 56 -15.86 -9.47 0.69
N ILE A 57 -15.09 -9.45 -0.41
CA ILE A 57 -13.99 -8.50 -0.63
C ILE A 57 -14.41 -7.48 -1.67
N THR A 58 -14.25 -6.21 -1.33
CA THR A 58 -14.41 -5.07 -2.25
C THR A 58 -13.12 -4.27 -2.32
N VAL A 59 -12.82 -3.76 -3.50
CA VAL A 59 -11.68 -2.88 -3.75
C VAL A 59 -12.19 -1.52 -4.22
N GLU A 60 -11.69 -0.46 -3.60
CA GLU A 60 -11.97 0.91 -3.97
C GLU A 60 -10.65 1.59 -4.35
N SER A 61 -10.62 2.24 -5.50
CA SER A 61 -9.47 2.98 -6.02
C SER A 61 -9.90 4.43 -6.26
N ASP A 62 -9.61 5.31 -5.30
CA ASP A 62 -9.96 6.73 -5.40
C ASP A 62 -8.89 7.53 -6.16
N TYR A 63 -7.61 7.09 -6.07
CA TYR A 63 -6.45 7.75 -6.66
C TYR A 63 -5.43 6.70 -7.13
N GLU A 64 -4.59 7.06 -8.09
CA GLU A 64 -3.53 6.19 -8.62
C GLU A 64 -2.53 5.70 -7.55
N ASN A 65 -2.32 6.51 -6.52
CA ASN A 65 -1.42 6.18 -5.42
C ASN A 65 -2.11 5.56 -4.20
N LYS A 66 -3.42 5.23 -4.29
CA LYS A 66 -4.20 4.75 -3.15
C LYS A 66 -5.16 3.65 -3.53
N GLN A 67 -5.14 2.57 -2.75
CA GLN A 67 -6.05 1.43 -2.88
C GLN A 67 -6.62 1.09 -1.51
N LEU A 68 -7.89 0.71 -1.48
CA LEU A 68 -8.60 0.29 -0.28
C LEU A 68 -9.24 -1.07 -0.50
N ILE A 69 -8.84 -2.06 0.29
CA ILE A 69 -9.42 -3.40 0.33
C ILE A 69 -10.29 -3.48 1.59
N LYS A 70 -11.55 -3.90 1.43
CA LYS A 70 -12.46 -4.20 2.53
C LYS A 70 -12.85 -5.67 2.48
N ASN A 71 -12.67 -6.37 3.58
CA ASN A 71 -13.17 -7.72 3.79
C ASN A 71 -14.27 -7.65 4.86
N THR A 72 -15.53 -7.79 4.44
CA THR A 72 -16.68 -7.67 5.34
C THR A 72 -16.89 -8.91 6.20
N GLU A 73 -16.42 -10.08 5.76
CA GLU A 73 -16.49 -11.31 6.54
C GLU A 73 -15.58 -11.24 7.78
N ASN A 74 -14.36 -10.76 7.62
CA ASN A 74 -13.39 -10.62 8.70
C ASN A 74 -13.46 -9.25 9.39
N ASN A 75 -14.34 -8.36 8.95
CA ASN A 75 -14.45 -6.99 9.43
C ASN A 75 -13.13 -6.21 9.36
N ILE A 76 -12.37 -6.39 8.29
CA ILE A 76 -11.05 -5.78 8.07
C ILE A 76 -11.08 -4.81 6.90
N SER A 77 -10.49 -3.65 7.07
CA SER A 77 -10.22 -2.65 6.04
C SER A 77 -8.73 -2.34 5.99
N ILE A 78 -8.13 -2.46 4.81
CA ILE A 78 -6.71 -2.23 4.56
C ILE A 78 -6.59 -1.13 3.50
N GLU A 79 -6.07 0.03 3.88
CA GLU A 79 -5.76 1.12 2.96
C GLU A 79 -4.26 1.12 2.68
N PHE A 80 -3.88 1.07 1.41
CA PHE A 80 -2.53 1.28 0.91
C PHE A 80 -2.44 2.68 0.33
N ALA A 81 -1.45 3.46 0.73
CA ALA A 81 -1.18 4.78 0.17
C ALA A 81 0.32 4.94 -0.09
N LEU A 82 0.67 5.06 -1.37
CA LEU A 82 2.04 5.25 -1.82
C LEU A 82 2.39 6.74 -1.78
N HIS A 83 3.49 7.07 -1.15
CA HIS A 83 3.98 8.42 -0.95
C HIS A 83 5.39 8.61 -1.50
N SER A 84 5.67 9.84 -1.93
CA SER A 84 7.00 10.28 -2.35
C SER A 84 7.25 11.67 -1.79
N ASP A 85 7.76 11.74 -0.55
CA ASP A 85 7.98 13.00 0.15
C ASP A 85 9.07 12.89 1.25
N THR A 86 9.27 13.96 2.01
CA THR A 86 10.28 14.06 3.06
C THR A 86 9.74 13.74 4.46
N THR A 87 8.51 13.24 4.58
CA THR A 87 7.86 13.08 5.89
C THR A 87 8.15 11.75 6.57
N TYR A 88 8.64 10.74 5.84
CA TYR A 88 8.86 9.39 6.36
C TYR A 88 9.67 9.37 7.66
N THR A 89 10.88 9.92 7.63
CA THR A 89 11.79 9.91 8.78
C THR A 89 11.28 10.75 9.95
N ASN A 90 10.66 11.90 9.66
CA ASN A 90 10.06 12.74 10.70
C ASN A 90 8.89 12.02 11.40
N ASN A 91 8.04 11.35 10.64
CA ASN A 91 6.94 10.55 11.19
C ASN A 91 7.46 9.36 12.00
N LYS A 92 8.53 8.69 11.52
CA LYS A 92 9.19 7.60 12.24
C LYS A 92 9.71 8.06 13.60
N ASN A 93 10.44 9.18 13.63
CA ASN A 93 10.99 9.73 14.86
C ASN A 93 9.88 10.15 15.83
N ALA A 94 8.84 10.82 15.34
CA ALA A 94 7.72 11.21 16.16
C ALA A 94 6.95 10.01 16.74
N ALA A 95 6.75 8.94 15.95
CA ALA A 95 6.12 7.72 16.44
C ALA A 95 6.99 7.01 17.50
N LYS A 96 8.30 6.94 17.29
CA LYS A 96 9.24 6.33 18.24
C LYS A 96 9.27 7.05 19.60
N GLU A 97 9.03 8.36 19.61
CA GLU A 97 9.00 9.17 20.85
C GLU A 97 7.67 9.12 21.59
N LYS A 98 6.56 8.90 20.88
CA LYS A 98 5.21 9.12 21.42
C LYS A 98 4.36 7.88 21.57
N GLU A 99 4.64 6.83 20.78
CA GLU A 99 3.77 5.66 20.70
C GLU A 99 4.38 4.49 21.48
N ASP A 100 3.68 4.02 22.50
CA ASP A 100 4.15 2.96 23.41
C ASP A 100 4.37 1.61 22.70
N ASP A 101 3.63 1.34 21.61
CA ASP A 101 3.71 0.10 20.82
C ASP A 101 4.51 0.26 19.52
N TYR A 102 5.29 1.34 19.40
CA TYR A 102 6.18 1.53 18.26
C TYR A 102 7.12 0.33 18.09
N LYS A 103 7.22 -0.16 16.88
CA LYS A 103 8.18 -1.22 16.53
C LYS A 103 8.78 -0.99 15.15
N GLU A 104 10.06 -1.29 15.00
CA GLU A 104 10.71 -1.45 13.69
C GLU A 104 10.33 -2.82 13.13
N ILE A 105 10.03 -2.85 11.82
CA ILE A 105 9.57 -4.05 11.14
C ILE A 105 10.33 -4.25 9.83
N LYS A 106 10.19 -5.44 9.25
CA LYS A 106 10.65 -5.75 7.91
C LYS A 106 9.57 -6.49 7.13
N ILE A 107 9.30 -6.06 5.89
CA ILE A 107 8.38 -6.74 4.98
C ILE A 107 9.19 -7.12 3.73
N GLY A 108 9.46 -8.42 3.56
CA GLY A 108 10.43 -8.86 2.57
C GLY A 108 11.81 -8.24 2.84
N ASP A 109 12.36 -7.54 1.86
CA ASP A 109 13.65 -6.84 1.97
C ASP A 109 13.52 -5.38 2.41
N TYR A 110 12.30 -4.89 2.62
CA TYR A 110 12.01 -3.48 2.91
C TYR A 110 11.93 -3.22 4.40
N ASP A 111 12.66 -2.20 4.85
CA ASP A 111 12.62 -1.72 6.23
C ASP A 111 11.39 -0.83 6.45
N GLY A 112 10.86 -0.88 7.66
CA GLY A 112 9.68 -0.12 8.02
C GLY A 112 9.51 0.06 9.51
N TYR A 113 8.38 0.65 9.88
CA TYR A 113 7.96 0.78 11.28
C TYR A 113 6.44 0.69 11.38
N ALA A 114 5.95 0.39 12.57
CA ALA A 114 4.53 0.26 12.82
C ALA A 114 4.16 0.71 14.24
N TYR A 115 2.93 1.17 14.42
CA TYR A 115 2.37 1.59 15.70
C TYR A 115 0.84 1.73 15.65
N SER A 116 0.20 1.71 16.82
CA SER A 116 -1.23 2.02 16.96
C SER A 116 -1.43 3.53 16.97
N PHE A 117 -2.01 4.08 15.92
CA PHE A 117 -2.42 5.48 15.88
C PHE A 117 -3.61 5.75 16.82
N SER A 118 -4.47 4.77 16.97
CA SER A 118 -5.58 4.74 17.93
C SER A 118 -5.95 3.29 18.19
N LYS A 119 -6.84 3.02 19.17
CA LYS A 119 -7.33 1.68 19.44
C LYS A 119 -7.83 0.95 18.17
N ASN A 120 -8.48 1.69 17.27
CA ASN A 120 -9.10 1.14 16.07
C ASN A 120 -8.30 1.39 14.77
N THR A 121 -7.07 1.88 14.87
CA THR A 121 -6.27 2.20 13.68
C THR A 121 -4.81 1.87 13.91
N TYR A 122 -4.29 0.94 13.11
CA TYR A 122 -2.89 0.56 13.11
C TYR A 122 -2.22 1.05 11.84
N TYR A 123 -1.08 1.69 11.97
CA TYR A 123 -0.27 2.14 10.85
C TYR A 123 0.99 1.30 10.69
N VAL A 124 1.29 0.97 9.45
CA VAL A 124 2.55 0.37 9.02
C VAL A 124 3.14 1.23 7.91
N PHE A 125 4.39 1.55 8.01
CA PHE A 125 5.13 2.31 7.01
C PHE A 125 6.27 1.45 6.48
N VAL A 126 6.39 1.32 5.17
CA VAL A 126 7.40 0.51 4.49
C VAL A 126 8.13 1.39 3.50
N ARG A 127 9.44 1.55 3.65
CA ARG A 127 10.27 2.36 2.74
C ARG A 127 10.83 1.48 1.63
N PHE A 128 10.66 1.93 0.39
CA PHE A 128 11.16 1.25 -0.80
C PHE A 128 12.43 1.89 -1.35
N ASP A 129 12.51 3.23 -1.31
CA ASP A 129 13.62 4.00 -1.85
C ASP A 129 13.87 5.24 -0.98
N GLY A 130 15.12 5.76 -1.03
CA GLY A 130 15.55 6.89 -0.23
C GLY A 130 16.37 6.49 1.00
N VAL A 131 16.68 7.46 1.84
CA VAL A 131 17.49 7.29 3.04
C VAL A 131 16.75 7.79 4.29
N ASP A 132 17.11 7.25 5.46
CA ASP A 132 16.47 7.57 6.74
C ASP A 132 17.01 8.89 7.32
N GLU A 133 16.79 9.99 6.59
CA GLU A 133 17.21 11.34 6.93
C GLU A 133 16.03 12.32 6.83
N PRO A 134 15.84 13.24 7.80
CA PRO A 134 14.64 14.07 7.91
C PRO A 134 14.32 14.98 6.73
N THR A 135 15.33 15.35 5.94
CA THR A 135 15.19 16.27 4.79
C THR A 135 15.19 15.56 3.44
N MET A 136 15.43 14.25 3.46
CA MET A 136 15.55 13.47 2.24
C MET A 136 14.18 12.93 1.81
N GLN A 137 13.97 12.95 0.51
CA GLN A 137 12.79 12.34 -0.10
C GLN A 137 12.87 10.82 0.01
N ASN A 138 11.75 10.20 0.37
CA ASN A 138 11.60 8.76 0.43
C ASN A 138 10.39 8.33 -0.39
N CYS A 139 10.50 7.20 -1.09
CA CYS A 139 9.36 6.45 -1.58
C CYS A 139 8.97 5.43 -0.53
N TYR A 140 7.74 5.51 -0.03
CA TYR A 140 7.25 4.63 1.01
C TYR A 140 5.75 4.36 0.89
N MET A 141 5.32 3.21 1.39
CA MET A 141 3.91 2.84 1.55
C MET A 141 3.46 3.10 2.98
N ARG A 142 2.34 3.78 3.14
CA ARG A 142 1.58 3.76 4.38
C ARG A 142 0.46 2.74 4.23
N ILE A 143 0.44 1.74 5.10
CA ILE A 143 -0.62 0.76 5.22
C ILE A 143 -1.42 1.13 6.47
N LYS A 144 -2.73 1.29 6.33
CA LYS A 144 -3.63 1.57 7.43
C LYS A 144 -4.62 0.43 7.58
N VAL A 145 -4.58 -0.22 8.73
CA VAL A 145 -5.49 -1.32 9.08
C VAL A 145 -6.48 -0.83 10.12
N LYS A 146 -7.76 -1.09 9.87
CA LYS A 146 -8.86 -0.76 10.79
C LYS A 146 -10.04 -1.72 10.59
N PRO A 147 -10.99 -1.83 11.54
CA PRO A 147 -12.25 -2.52 11.28
C PRO A 147 -13.07 -1.79 10.20
N THR A 148 -13.86 -2.54 9.42
CA THR A 148 -14.83 -1.96 8.47
C THR A 148 -15.96 -1.28 9.20
N ASP A 149 -16.40 -1.84 10.33
CA ASP A 149 -17.36 -1.20 11.25
C ASP A 149 -16.57 -0.44 12.34
N SER A 150 -16.63 0.88 12.28
CA SER A 150 -15.96 1.77 13.23
C SER A 150 -16.50 1.69 14.68
N ASN A 151 -17.67 1.10 14.87
CA ASN A 151 -18.28 0.90 16.20
C ASN A 151 -17.75 -0.35 16.91
N MET A 152 -17.02 -1.23 16.20
CA MET A 152 -16.42 -2.39 16.85
C MET A 152 -15.27 -1.98 17.75
N ASP A 153 -15.33 -2.47 18.97
CA ASP A 153 -14.23 -2.39 19.94
C ASP A 153 -13.18 -3.47 19.62
N THR A 154 -12.35 -3.19 18.62
CA THR A 154 -11.34 -4.12 18.11
C THR A 154 -9.96 -3.50 18.20
N ASP A 155 -9.01 -4.25 18.70
CA ASP A 155 -7.59 -3.86 18.66
C ASP A 155 -7.06 -3.96 17.23
N ALA A 156 -6.76 -2.81 16.63
CA ALA A 156 -6.29 -2.76 15.25
C ALA A 156 -4.89 -3.38 15.06
N SER A 157 -4.07 -3.48 16.10
CA SER A 157 -2.80 -4.22 16.05
C SER A 157 -3.04 -5.72 15.85
N ALA A 158 -4.06 -6.28 16.51
CA ALA A 158 -4.46 -7.66 16.32
C ALA A 158 -5.03 -7.91 14.91
N LEU A 159 -5.75 -6.93 14.33
CA LEU A 159 -6.20 -7.03 12.92
C LEU A 159 -5.02 -7.05 11.95
N TYR A 160 -3.94 -6.32 12.21
CA TYR A 160 -2.75 -6.37 11.38
C TYR A 160 -2.08 -7.75 11.39
N GLU A 161 -2.10 -8.46 12.52
CA GLU A 161 -1.56 -9.82 12.65
C GLU A 161 -2.49 -10.90 12.03
N ASP A 162 -3.69 -10.52 11.58
CA ASP A 162 -4.60 -11.45 10.91
C ASP A 162 -3.95 -12.05 9.66
N LYS A 163 -4.18 -13.34 9.42
CA LYS A 163 -3.58 -14.08 8.31
C LYS A 163 -3.94 -13.50 6.96
N TYR A 164 -5.16 -12.98 6.80
CA TYR A 164 -5.60 -12.35 5.57
C TYR A 164 -4.79 -11.07 5.30
N VAL A 165 -4.65 -10.18 6.30
CA VAL A 165 -3.85 -8.96 6.18
C VAL A 165 -2.39 -9.31 5.85
N GLN A 166 -1.81 -10.24 6.59
CA GLN A 166 -0.42 -10.68 6.38
C GLN A 166 -0.21 -11.32 5.00
N SER A 167 -1.21 -12.05 4.47
CA SER A 167 -1.11 -12.65 3.14
C SER A 167 -1.02 -11.59 2.04
N ILE A 168 -1.72 -10.46 2.19
CA ILE A 168 -1.68 -9.34 1.25
C ILE A 168 -0.41 -8.50 1.42
N VAL A 169 -0.10 -8.11 2.65
CA VAL A 169 1.05 -7.23 2.95
C VAL A 169 2.38 -7.85 2.49
N LYS A 170 2.54 -9.15 2.62
CA LYS A 170 3.73 -9.88 2.16
C LYS A 170 3.91 -9.91 0.63
N THR A 171 2.90 -9.55 -0.14
CA THR A 171 2.99 -9.49 -1.61
C THR A 171 3.49 -8.15 -2.12
N LEU A 172 3.74 -7.16 -1.25
CA LEU A 172 4.29 -5.86 -1.63
C LEU A 172 5.53 -6.03 -2.51
N THR A 173 5.46 -5.45 -3.69
CA THR A 173 6.53 -5.51 -4.69
C THR A 173 6.81 -4.10 -5.21
N TYR A 174 8.02 -3.61 -4.97
CA TYR A 174 8.48 -2.35 -5.54
C TYR A 174 9.05 -2.59 -6.94
N ASN A 175 8.45 -1.96 -7.94
CA ASN A 175 8.83 -2.11 -9.35
C ASN A 175 9.87 -1.06 -9.79
N GLY A 176 10.35 -0.24 -8.86
CA GLY A 176 11.31 0.81 -9.17
C GLY A 176 10.66 2.07 -9.73
N ILE A 177 11.43 2.78 -10.57
CA ILE A 177 11.01 3.99 -11.24
C ILE A 177 10.54 3.61 -12.64
N VAL A 178 9.34 4.06 -12.99
CA VAL A 178 8.74 3.89 -14.32
C VAL A 178 8.53 5.27 -14.96
N THR A 179 8.68 5.34 -16.26
CA THR A 179 8.31 6.53 -17.03
C THR A 179 6.95 6.24 -17.66
N PRO A 180 5.92 7.09 -17.47
CA PRO A 180 4.67 6.92 -18.18
C PRO A 180 4.94 6.89 -19.69
N GLU A 181 4.34 5.93 -20.39
CA GLU A 181 4.36 5.95 -21.85
C GLU A 181 3.67 7.25 -22.28
N ALA A 182 4.34 8.04 -23.13
CA ALA A 182 3.71 9.21 -23.71
C ALA A 182 2.44 8.73 -24.42
N GLU A 183 1.27 9.24 -24.01
CA GLU A 183 0.04 9.01 -24.75
C GLU A 183 0.31 9.46 -26.20
N THR A 184 0.42 8.48 -27.09
CA THR A 184 0.41 8.77 -28.54
C THR A 184 -0.98 9.30 -28.83
N ALA A 185 -1.08 10.63 -28.93
CA ALA A 185 -2.31 11.28 -29.39
C ALA A 185 -2.60 10.76 -30.81
N GLU A 186 -3.65 9.95 -30.96
CA GLU A 186 -4.28 9.63 -32.22
C GLU A 186 -5.23 10.78 -32.65
#